data_976db9714d2e7696faecc6235c9c8be9
#
_entry.id   976db9714d2e7696faecc6235c9c8be9
#
_cell.length_a   1.000
_cell.length_b   1.000
_cell.length_c   1.000
_cell.angle_alpha   90.00
_cell.angle_beta   90.00
_cell.angle_gamma   90.00
#
_symmetry.space_group_name_H-M   'P 1'
#
loop_
_entity.id
_entity.type
_entity.pdbx_description
1 polymer ?
#
loop_
_entity_poly.entity_id
_entity_poly.type
_entity_poly.pdbx_seq_one_letter_code
_entity_poly.pdbx_strand_id
1 'polypeptide(L)'
;LVGFREKKSGFITNMSRCEVLHPSLGDNLEVLADAIERLSIKSQVPQLEVAVAENNTVLILRHLEPLTAKDEQVLIDCANELDITFYMQSGGADTVKPLDQPVILTYSHPDHDIEMEFLPTDFTQVNFKLNQKMINLALDMLELNDKDEVIDLFCGLGNFTLPIARHAKHVVGVEGDLGLVERAKHNASKNNIS
;
A
#
# COMPACT_ATOMS: atom_id res chain seq x y z
N LEU A 1 20.21 11.36 -4.59
CA LEU A 1 20.09 10.05 -5.23
C LEU A 1 18.84 9.35 -4.75
N VAL A 2 18.06 8.78 -5.68
CA VAL A 2 16.91 7.91 -5.40
C VAL A 2 17.16 6.55 -6.06
N GLY A 3 16.92 5.46 -5.31
CA GLY A 3 17.15 4.11 -5.78
C GLY A 3 17.15 3.09 -4.64
N PHE A 4 17.54 1.87 -4.94
CA PHE A 4 17.63 0.81 -3.94
C PHE A 4 19.02 0.75 -3.32
N ARG A 5 19.05 0.29 -2.06
CA ARG A 5 20.32 0.02 -1.38
C ARG A 5 21.04 -1.16 -2.06
N GLU A 6 22.33 -0.98 -2.35
CA GLU A 6 23.16 -2.05 -2.87
C GLU A 6 23.30 -3.20 -1.86
N LYS A 7 23.41 -4.42 -2.38
CA LYS A 7 23.57 -5.61 -1.55
C LYS A 7 24.87 -5.54 -0.72
N LYS A 8 24.75 -5.66 0.59
CA LYS A 8 25.88 -5.62 1.55
C LYS A 8 26.67 -4.31 1.56
N SER A 9 26.07 -3.22 1.17
CA SER A 9 26.67 -1.89 1.09
C SER A 9 25.77 -0.85 1.75
N GLY A 10 26.31 0.31 2.11
CA GLY A 10 25.54 1.48 2.55
C GLY A 10 25.17 2.42 1.40
N PHE A 11 25.63 2.13 0.17
CA PHE A 11 25.40 2.97 -0.98
C PHE A 11 24.01 2.73 -1.59
N ILE A 12 23.51 3.77 -2.23
CA ILE A 12 22.27 3.75 -3.01
C ILE A 12 22.63 3.69 -4.49
N THR A 13 22.10 2.70 -5.21
CA THR A 13 22.23 2.62 -6.66
C THR A 13 21.49 3.78 -7.29
N ASN A 14 22.16 4.60 -8.08
CA ASN A 14 21.52 5.67 -8.82
C ASN A 14 20.73 5.07 -9.99
N MET A 15 19.44 5.28 -10.01
CA MET A 15 18.53 4.71 -11.00
C MET A 15 17.74 5.81 -11.69
N SER A 16 17.71 5.78 -13.02
CA SER A 16 16.83 6.62 -13.83
C SER A 16 15.48 5.95 -14.09
N ARG A 17 15.44 4.62 -14.05
CA ARG A 17 14.26 3.79 -14.28
C ARG A 17 14.32 2.49 -13.47
N CYS A 18 13.14 1.94 -13.15
CA CYS A 18 13.01 0.65 -12.49
C CYS A 18 11.87 -0.17 -13.09
N GLU A 19 12.19 -1.31 -13.70
CA GLU A 19 11.24 -2.24 -14.31
C GLU A 19 10.41 -3.05 -13.27
N VAL A 20 10.83 -3.03 -12.00
CA VAL A 20 10.17 -3.80 -10.94
C VAL A 20 9.10 -2.97 -10.22
N LEU A 21 9.30 -1.66 -10.14
CA LEU A 21 8.30 -0.75 -9.59
C LEU A 21 7.12 -0.60 -10.55
N HIS A 22 5.99 -0.22 -9.98
CA HIS A 22 4.83 0.18 -10.79
C HIS A 22 5.22 1.32 -11.74
N PRO A 23 4.77 1.33 -13.01
CA PRO A 23 5.18 2.31 -14.01
C PRO A 23 4.99 3.77 -13.59
N SER A 24 3.95 4.08 -12.79
CA SER A 24 3.73 5.43 -12.24
C SER A 24 4.96 6.04 -11.56
N LEU A 25 5.79 5.20 -10.97
CA LEU A 25 7.05 5.60 -10.32
C LEU A 25 8.28 5.08 -11.02
N GLY A 26 8.23 3.81 -11.50
CA GLY A 26 9.39 3.16 -12.11
C GLY A 26 9.91 3.89 -13.34
N ASP A 27 9.03 4.51 -14.11
CA ASP A 27 9.37 5.29 -15.29
C ASP A 27 9.74 6.76 -14.96
N ASN A 28 9.53 7.20 -13.71
CA ASN A 28 9.62 8.61 -13.30
C ASN A 28 10.61 8.85 -12.15
N LEU A 29 11.58 7.96 -11.94
CA LEU A 29 12.55 8.08 -10.83
C LEU A 29 13.41 9.34 -10.92
N GLU A 30 13.69 9.86 -12.10
CA GLU A 30 14.44 11.11 -12.28
C GLU A 30 13.66 12.32 -11.78
N VAL A 31 12.35 12.42 -12.07
CA VAL A 31 11.48 13.48 -11.56
C VAL A 31 11.44 13.46 -10.03
N LEU A 32 11.30 12.27 -9.45
CA LEU A 32 11.32 12.08 -8.00
C LEU A 32 12.70 12.46 -7.41
N ALA A 33 13.79 12.07 -8.06
CA ALA A 33 15.15 12.40 -7.62
C ALA A 33 15.39 13.91 -7.63
N ASP A 34 14.93 14.61 -8.67
CA ASP A 34 15.03 16.06 -8.77
C ASP A 34 14.20 16.77 -7.70
N ALA A 35 12.99 16.29 -7.41
CA ALA A 35 12.18 16.84 -6.34
C ALA A 35 12.89 16.70 -4.97
N ILE A 36 13.43 15.50 -4.65
CA ILE A 36 14.20 15.28 -3.41
C ILE A 36 15.45 16.16 -3.35
N GLU A 37 16.17 16.34 -4.47
CA GLU A 37 17.37 17.18 -4.51
C GLU A 37 17.09 18.65 -4.23
N ARG A 38 15.88 19.12 -4.53
CA ARG A 38 15.43 20.51 -4.28
C ARG A 38 15.03 20.77 -2.83
N LEU A 39 14.82 19.73 -2.02
CA LEU A 39 14.44 19.88 -0.61
C LEU A 39 15.60 20.46 0.19
N SER A 40 15.30 21.38 1.11
CA SER A 40 16.29 21.93 2.05
C SER A 40 16.83 20.86 2.98
N ILE A 41 16.02 19.82 3.26
CA ILE A 41 16.34 18.68 4.13
C ILE A 41 16.74 17.40 3.35
N LYS A 42 17.16 17.50 2.09
CA LYS A 42 17.47 16.34 1.23
C LYS A 42 18.39 15.27 1.84
N SER A 43 19.34 15.68 2.68
CA SER A 43 20.24 14.75 3.41
C SER A 43 19.57 14.10 4.63
N GLN A 44 18.37 14.53 4.99
CA GLN A 44 17.59 14.08 6.12
C GLN A 44 16.33 13.29 5.67
N VAL A 45 16.32 12.82 4.43
CA VAL A 45 15.31 11.95 3.84
C VAL A 45 15.90 10.55 3.65
N PRO A 46 15.82 9.67 4.67
CA PRO A 46 16.47 8.37 4.63
C PRO A 46 15.72 7.33 3.81
N GLN A 47 14.40 7.50 3.58
CA GLN A 47 13.57 6.46 3.01
C GLN A 47 12.34 7.05 2.31
N LEU A 48 11.96 6.37 1.23
CA LEU A 48 10.67 6.48 0.57
C LEU A 48 10.02 5.10 0.59
N GLU A 49 8.75 5.02 0.99
CA GLU A 49 7.93 3.83 0.89
C GLU A 49 6.83 4.07 -0.14
N VAL A 50 6.46 3.03 -0.87
CA VAL A 50 5.49 3.12 -1.96
C VAL A 50 4.32 2.21 -1.67
N ALA A 51 3.12 2.76 -1.67
CA ALA A 51 1.88 2.01 -1.66
C ALA A 51 1.13 2.29 -2.98
N VAL A 52 0.98 1.26 -3.80
CA VAL A 52 0.24 1.34 -5.06
C VAL A 52 -1.13 0.70 -4.89
N ALA A 53 -2.16 1.40 -5.28
CA ALA A 53 -3.54 0.93 -5.33
C ALA A 53 -4.04 0.93 -6.79
N GLU A 54 -5.23 0.41 -7.02
CA GLU A 54 -5.85 0.49 -8.35
C GLU A 54 -6.28 1.92 -8.70
N ASN A 55 -6.56 2.74 -7.67
CA ASN A 55 -7.08 4.09 -7.81
C ASN A 55 -6.07 5.20 -7.54
N ASN A 56 -4.95 4.92 -6.86
CA ASN A 56 -3.96 5.94 -6.51
C ASN A 56 -2.59 5.32 -6.20
N THR A 57 -1.54 6.13 -6.26
CA THR A 57 -0.19 5.78 -5.81
C THR A 57 0.22 6.73 -4.69
N VAL A 58 0.57 6.18 -3.53
CA VAL A 58 1.06 6.95 -2.37
C VAL A 58 2.54 6.73 -2.19
N LEU A 59 3.26 7.81 -1.93
CA LEU A 59 4.64 7.85 -1.48
C LEU A 59 4.70 8.34 -0.04
N ILE A 60 5.21 7.51 0.88
CA ILE A 60 5.53 7.93 2.25
C ILE A 60 6.98 8.40 2.27
N LEU A 61 7.18 9.69 2.51
CA LEU A 61 8.51 10.29 2.67
C LEU A 61 8.86 10.35 4.14
N ARG A 62 9.83 9.54 4.55
CA ARG A 62 10.42 9.63 5.89
C ARG A 62 11.41 10.78 5.95
N HIS A 63 11.28 11.61 6.98
CA HIS A 63 12.16 12.76 7.20
C HIS A 63 12.60 12.85 8.66
N LEU A 64 13.84 13.28 8.88
CA LEU A 64 14.45 13.40 10.22
C LEU A 64 14.40 14.82 10.75
N GLU A 65 14.17 15.81 9.88
CA GLU A 65 14.01 17.21 10.21
C GLU A 65 12.70 17.75 9.62
N PRO A 66 12.07 18.76 10.24
CA PRO A 66 10.83 19.34 9.73
C PRO A 66 10.99 19.92 8.33
N LEU A 67 9.95 19.77 7.50
CA LEU A 67 9.88 20.44 6.20
C LEU A 67 9.54 21.92 6.38
N THR A 68 10.08 22.72 5.47
CA THR A 68 9.66 24.13 5.30
C THR A 68 8.46 24.20 4.34
N ALA A 69 7.70 25.29 4.36
CA ALA A 69 6.62 25.52 3.38
C ALA A 69 7.11 25.43 1.91
N LYS A 70 8.39 25.76 1.66
CA LYS A 70 8.99 25.63 0.34
C LYS A 70 9.22 24.15 -0.02
N ASP A 71 9.64 23.34 0.93
CA ASP A 71 9.81 21.90 0.72
C ASP A 71 8.45 21.22 0.45
N GLU A 72 7.43 21.59 1.22
CA GLU A 72 6.06 21.10 0.99
C GLU A 72 5.56 21.44 -0.41
N GLN A 73 5.80 22.68 -0.89
CA GLN A 73 5.41 23.08 -2.24
C GLN A 73 6.15 22.27 -3.32
N VAL A 74 7.44 21.99 -3.14
CA VAL A 74 8.21 21.13 -4.06
C VAL A 74 7.60 19.74 -4.17
N LEU A 75 7.18 19.16 -3.04
CA LEU A 75 6.53 17.84 -3.02
C LEU A 75 5.12 17.87 -3.63
N ILE A 76 4.36 18.95 -3.40
CA ILE A 76 3.03 19.13 -4.01
C ILE A 76 3.17 19.25 -5.54
N ASP A 77 4.14 20.04 -6.03
CA ASP A 77 4.40 20.18 -7.46
C ASP A 77 4.76 18.81 -8.09
N CYS A 78 5.64 18.05 -7.43
CA CYS A 78 6.01 16.70 -7.85
C CYS A 78 4.82 15.73 -7.81
N ALA A 79 3.98 15.81 -6.78
CA ALA A 79 2.76 15.01 -6.67
C ALA A 79 1.81 15.22 -7.84
N ASN A 80 1.60 16.48 -8.22
CA ASN A 80 0.77 16.88 -9.36
C ASN A 80 1.36 16.41 -10.70
N GLU A 81 2.69 16.50 -10.87
CA GLU A 81 3.37 16.07 -12.09
C GLU A 81 3.28 14.55 -12.30
N LEU A 82 3.40 13.79 -11.21
CA LEU A 82 3.43 12.32 -11.26
C LEU A 82 2.06 11.65 -11.03
N ASP A 83 1.01 12.43 -10.74
CA ASP A 83 -0.32 11.93 -10.34
C ASP A 83 -0.23 10.96 -9.15
N ILE A 84 0.45 11.40 -8.08
CA ILE A 84 0.65 10.64 -6.85
C ILE A 84 0.28 11.47 -5.64
N THR A 85 0.21 10.83 -4.46
CA THR A 85 -0.03 11.51 -3.18
C THR A 85 1.15 11.30 -2.23
N PHE A 86 1.68 12.39 -1.65
CA PHE A 86 2.69 12.27 -0.60
C PHE A 86 2.06 12.16 0.79
N TYR A 87 2.62 11.25 1.57
CA TYR A 87 2.46 11.15 3.00
C TYR A 87 3.81 11.40 3.67
N MET A 88 3.80 11.99 4.84
CA MET A 88 4.98 12.36 5.60
C MET A 88 5.11 11.49 6.83
N GLN A 89 6.35 11.06 7.15
CA GLN A 89 6.65 10.27 8.33
C GLN A 89 7.85 10.88 9.08
N SER A 90 7.58 11.44 10.26
CA SER A 90 8.62 12.06 11.11
C SER A 90 9.20 11.14 12.18
N GLY A 91 8.63 9.95 12.37
CA GLY A 91 9.01 9.01 13.43
C GLY A 91 8.55 7.59 13.14
N GLY A 92 7.79 6.98 14.06
CA GLY A 92 7.19 5.67 13.90
C GLY A 92 6.01 5.65 12.89
N ALA A 93 5.42 4.46 12.68
CA ALA A 93 4.28 4.30 11.78
C ALA A 93 3.06 5.15 12.17
N ASP A 94 2.89 5.43 13.43
CA ASP A 94 1.86 6.30 14.02
C ASP A 94 2.00 7.78 13.64
N THR A 95 3.15 8.19 13.09
CA THR A 95 3.40 9.58 12.63
C THR A 95 3.08 9.80 11.16
N VAL A 96 2.67 8.74 10.44
CA VAL A 96 2.35 8.83 9.01
C VAL A 96 1.06 9.63 8.82
N LYS A 97 1.14 10.71 8.04
CA LYS A 97 0.01 11.60 7.73
C LYS A 97 0.11 12.14 6.30
N PRO A 98 -1.01 12.45 5.65
CA PRO A 98 -0.97 13.06 4.31
C PRO A 98 -0.28 14.43 4.34
N LEU A 99 0.41 14.75 3.26
CA LEU A 99 0.98 16.09 3.07
C LEU A 99 -0.12 17.13 2.84
N ASP A 100 -1.13 16.79 2.05
CA ASP A 100 -2.31 17.61 1.75
C ASP A 100 -3.57 16.88 2.18
N GLN A 101 -4.28 16.21 1.30
CA GLN A 101 -5.53 15.49 1.60
C GLN A 101 -5.29 13.98 1.72
N PRO A 102 -5.99 13.32 2.66
CA PRO A 102 -5.94 11.87 2.75
C PRO A 102 -6.62 11.24 1.52
N VAL A 103 -6.08 10.11 1.08
CA VAL A 103 -6.68 9.28 0.02
C VAL A 103 -7.03 7.90 0.57
N ILE A 104 -8.13 7.35 0.09
CA ILE A 104 -8.51 5.97 0.34
C ILE A 104 -7.88 5.14 -0.77
N LEU A 105 -7.05 4.16 -0.40
CA LEU A 105 -6.45 3.21 -1.33
C LEU A 105 -7.34 1.99 -1.47
N THR A 106 -7.58 1.56 -2.71
CA THR A 106 -8.43 0.40 -2.98
C THR A 106 -7.79 -0.58 -3.96
N TYR A 107 -8.14 -1.85 -3.80
CA TYR A 107 -7.96 -2.90 -4.80
C TYR A 107 -9.14 -3.85 -4.79
N SER A 108 -9.33 -4.59 -5.87
CA SER A 108 -10.53 -5.40 -6.07
C SER A 108 -10.25 -6.89 -6.25
N HIS A 109 -11.24 -7.69 -5.87
CA HIS A 109 -11.41 -9.09 -6.26
C HIS A 109 -12.68 -9.22 -7.07
N PRO A 110 -12.66 -8.89 -8.38
CA PRO A 110 -13.86 -8.77 -9.20
C PRO A 110 -14.64 -10.08 -9.34
N ASP A 111 -13.96 -11.24 -9.33
CA ASP A 111 -14.61 -12.55 -9.40
C ASP A 111 -15.47 -12.88 -8.17
N HIS A 112 -15.29 -12.12 -7.07
CA HIS A 112 -16.00 -12.28 -5.81
C HIS A 112 -16.86 -11.07 -5.44
N ASP A 113 -16.94 -10.05 -6.30
CA ASP A 113 -17.64 -8.79 -6.03
C ASP A 113 -17.17 -8.16 -4.69
N ILE A 114 -15.85 -7.96 -4.56
CA ILE A 114 -15.22 -7.39 -3.37
C ILE A 114 -14.29 -6.25 -3.76
N GLU A 115 -14.45 -5.12 -3.08
CA GLU A 115 -13.51 -4.01 -3.07
C GLU A 115 -12.89 -3.85 -1.68
N MET A 116 -11.58 -3.89 -1.61
CA MET A 116 -10.79 -3.78 -0.39
C MET A 116 -10.26 -2.36 -0.22
N GLU A 117 -10.44 -1.77 0.95
CA GLU A 117 -9.79 -0.53 1.36
C GLU A 117 -8.59 -0.81 2.26
N PHE A 118 -7.52 -0.03 2.10
CA PHE A 118 -6.32 -0.17 2.91
C PHE A 118 -5.62 1.18 3.14
N LEU A 119 -4.77 1.25 4.16
CA LEU A 119 -3.92 2.41 4.42
C LEU A 119 -2.56 2.25 3.75
N PRO A 120 -1.86 3.35 3.44
CA PRO A 120 -0.51 3.30 2.85
C PRO A 120 0.51 2.50 3.66
N THR A 121 0.25 2.30 4.95
CA THR A 121 1.11 1.53 5.88
C THR A 121 0.71 0.06 6.01
N ASP A 122 -0.41 -0.34 5.42
CA ASP A 122 -0.86 -1.73 5.50
C ASP A 122 -0.09 -2.63 4.53
N PHE A 123 0.16 -3.87 4.95
CA PHE A 123 0.68 -4.86 4.03
C PHE A 123 -0.41 -5.30 3.04
N THR A 124 -0.11 -5.18 1.76
CA THR A 124 -0.91 -5.73 0.67
C THR A 124 -0.04 -6.50 -0.32
N GLN A 125 -0.64 -7.43 -1.08
CA GLN A 125 0.05 -8.11 -2.17
C GLN A 125 0.24 -7.13 -3.33
N VAL A 126 1.49 -6.74 -3.58
CA VAL A 126 1.83 -5.68 -4.55
C VAL A 126 1.45 -5.99 -6.00
N ASN A 127 1.28 -7.25 -6.35
CA ASN A 127 0.80 -7.69 -7.66
C ASN A 127 -0.66 -8.14 -7.56
N PHE A 128 -1.60 -7.21 -7.72
CA PHE A 128 -3.04 -7.49 -7.58
C PHE A 128 -3.54 -8.57 -8.54
N LYS A 129 -3.06 -8.63 -9.77
CA LYS A 129 -3.44 -9.68 -10.74
C LYS A 129 -2.98 -11.06 -10.28
N LEU A 130 -1.80 -11.16 -9.69
CA LEU A 130 -1.32 -12.42 -9.13
C LEU A 130 -2.09 -12.76 -7.85
N ASN A 131 -2.40 -11.77 -7.00
CA ASN A 131 -3.20 -11.93 -5.81
C ASN A 131 -4.60 -12.50 -6.14
N GLN A 132 -5.30 -11.93 -7.11
CA GLN A 132 -6.58 -12.43 -7.60
C GLN A 132 -6.51 -13.90 -8.04
N LYS A 133 -5.49 -14.25 -8.85
CA LYS A 133 -5.28 -15.64 -9.29
C LYS A 133 -4.98 -16.58 -8.13
N MET A 134 -4.21 -16.13 -7.14
CA MET A 134 -3.86 -16.91 -5.96
C MET A 134 -5.10 -17.19 -5.10
N ILE A 135 -5.97 -16.19 -4.92
CA ILE A 135 -7.23 -16.35 -4.19
C ILE A 135 -8.16 -17.31 -4.91
N ASN A 136 -8.37 -17.14 -6.22
CA ASN A 136 -9.21 -18.03 -7.01
C ASN A 136 -8.71 -19.48 -6.93
N LEU A 137 -7.41 -19.70 -7.10
CA LEU A 137 -6.82 -21.02 -6.98
C LEU A 137 -7.02 -21.63 -5.59
N ALA A 138 -6.86 -20.84 -4.53
CA ALA A 138 -7.07 -21.31 -3.17
C ALA A 138 -8.53 -21.71 -2.92
N LEU A 139 -9.49 -20.91 -3.40
CA LEU A 139 -10.92 -21.21 -3.30
C LEU A 139 -11.31 -22.48 -4.09
N ASP A 140 -10.77 -22.63 -5.31
CA ASP A 140 -10.96 -23.84 -6.12
C ASP A 140 -10.43 -25.09 -5.40
N MET A 141 -9.27 -25.00 -4.74
CA MET A 141 -8.67 -26.12 -4.00
C MET A 141 -9.40 -26.43 -2.69
N LEU A 142 -10.03 -25.45 -2.06
CA LEU A 142 -10.80 -25.63 -0.83
C LEU A 142 -12.16 -26.28 -1.09
N GLU A 143 -12.70 -26.21 -2.31
CA GLU A 143 -14.00 -26.80 -2.71
C GLU A 143 -15.14 -26.45 -1.73
N LEU A 144 -15.18 -25.19 -1.30
CA LEU A 144 -16.08 -24.69 -0.25
C LEU A 144 -17.55 -24.79 -0.65
N ASN A 145 -18.41 -24.98 0.35
CA ASN A 145 -19.85 -24.98 0.21
C ASN A 145 -20.55 -24.28 1.41
N ASP A 146 -21.85 -24.10 1.32
CA ASP A 146 -22.70 -23.40 2.29
C ASP A 146 -22.85 -24.09 3.68
N LYS A 147 -22.11 -25.17 3.95
CA LYS A 147 -22.07 -25.86 5.25
C LYS A 147 -20.73 -25.72 5.94
N ASP A 148 -19.70 -25.27 5.23
CA ASP A 148 -18.35 -25.19 5.73
C ASP A 148 -18.16 -24.01 6.69
N GLU A 149 -17.43 -24.27 7.76
CA GLU A 149 -16.98 -23.29 8.73
C GLU A 149 -15.45 -23.19 8.62
N VAL A 150 -14.93 -22.01 8.32
CA VAL A 150 -13.52 -21.78 7.99
C VAL A 150 -12.87 -20.86 9.00
N ILE A 151 -11.62 -21.14 9.34
CA ILE A 151 -10.76 -20.23 10.12
C ILE A 151 -9.63 -19.77 9.20
N ASP A 152 -9.50 -18.45 9.04
CA ASP A 152 -8.40 -17.80 8.34
C ASP A 152 -7.43 -17.20 9.38
N LEU A 153 -6.26 -17.82 9.50
CA LEU A 153 -5.24 -17.38 10.45
C LEU A 153 -4.31 -16.35 9.80
N PHE A 154 -4.01 -15.28 10.53
CA PHE A 154 -3.26 -14.12 10.04
C PHE A 154 -3.98 -13.41 8.88
N CYS A 155 -5.27 -13.18 9.07
CA CYS A 155 -6.17 -12.71 8.01
C CYS A 155 -5.87 -11.29 7.51
N GLY A 156 -5.06 -10.51 8.23
CA GLY A 156 -4.76 -9.13 7.89
C GLY A 156 -6.03 -8.30 7.76
N LEU A 157 -6.14 -7.57 6.66
CA LEU A 157 -7.33 -6.77 6.33
C LEU A 157 -8.46 -7.57 5.65
N GLY A 158 -8.36 -8.92 5.61
CA GLY A 158 -9.41 -9.79 5.10
C GLY A 158 -9.22 -10.28 3.67
N ASN A 159 -8.00 -10.25 3.13
CA ASN A 159 -7.70 -10.54 1.73
C ASN A 159 -8.19 -11.92 1.26
N PHE A 160 -8.11 -12.96 2.10
CA PHE A 160 -8.70 -14.27 1.87
C PHE A 160 -10.06 -14.44 2.55
N THR A 161 -10.20 -13.90 3.77
CA THR A 161 -11.40 -14.05 4.60
C THR A 161 -12.67 -13.63 3.85
N LEU A 162 -12.63 -12.48 3.16
CA LEU A 162 -13.81 -11.93 2.50
C LEU A 162 -14.23 -12.76 1.27
N PRO A 163 -13.31 -13.13 0.34
CA PRO A 163 -13.64 -14.08 -0.73
C PRO A 163 -14.15 -15.42 -0.23
N ILE A 164 -13.54 -16.01 0.82
CA ILE A 164 -14.00 -17.24 1.43
C ILE A 164 -15.44 -17.10 1.96
N ALA A 165 -15.77 -15.97 2.58
CA ALA A 165 -17.10 -15.69 3.13
C ALA A 165 -18.21 -15.65 2.08
N ARG A 166 -17.90 -15.48 0.79
CA ARG A 166 -18.87 -15.60 -0.31
C ARG A 166 -19.27 -17.04 -0.61
N HIS A 167 -18.50 -18.04 -0.14
CA HIS A 167 -18.65 -19.46 -0.50
C HIS A 167 -18.90 -20.37 0.70
N ALA A 168 -18.51 -19.96 1.92
CA ALA A 168 -18.66 -20.75 3.14
C ALA A 168 -19.86 -20.29 3.96
N LYS A 169 -20.35 -21.17 4.86
CA LYS A 169 -21.41 -20.84 5.82
C LYS A 169 -20.97 -19.78 6.82
N HIS A 170 -19.72 -19.89 7.29
CA HIS A 170 -19.17 -19.00 8.30
C HIS A 170 -17.65 -18.96 8.18
N VAL A 171 -17.07 -17.77 8.37
CA VAL A 171 -15.62 -17.59 8.37
C VAL A 171 -15.21 -16.77 9.60
N VAL A 172 -14.18 -17.23 10.29
CA VAL A 172 -13.54 -16.51 11.38
C VAL A 172 -12.14 -16.09 10.95
N GLY A 173 -11.92 -14.79 10.76
CA GLY A 173 -10.57 -14.22 10.58
C GLY A 173 -9.90 -13.99 11.92
N VAL A 174 -8.65 -14.42 12.07
CA VAL A 174 -7.82 -14.22 13.26
C VAL A 174 -6.60 -13.39 12.90
N GLU A 175 -6.45 -12.24 13.55
CA GLU A 175 -5.35 -11.30 13.34
C GLU A 175 -4.88 -10.72 14.68
N GLY A 176 -3.57 -10.51 14.83
CA GLY A 176 -2.97 -9.97 16.05
C GLY A 176 -2.95 -8.44 16.13
N ASP A 177 -3.03 -7.76 15.01
CA ASP A 177 -3.06 -6.30 14.93
C ASP A 177 -4.50 -5.78 14.94
N LEU A 178 -4.85 -5.00 15.99
CA LEU A 178 -6.21 -4.45 16.14
C LEU A 178 -6.59 -3.49 15.00
N GLY A 179 -5.64 -2.75 14.44
CA GLY A 179 -5.88 -1.84 13.32
C GLY A 179 -6.29 -2.61 12.07
N LEU A 180 -5.63 -3.74 11.78
CA LEU A 180 -5.98 -4.62 10.68
C LEU A 180 -7.32 -5.33 10.91
N VAL A 181 -7.62 -5.76 12.16
CA VAL A 181 -8.93 -6.34 12.51
C VAL A 181 -10.07 -5.35 12.24
N GLU A 182 -9.93 -4.09 12.66
CA GLU A 182 -10.96 -3.07 12.42
C GLU A 182 -11.11 -2.78 10.93
N ARG A 183 -10.02 -2.79 10.17
CA ARG A 183 -10.07 -2.63 8.71
C ARG A 183 -10.71 -3.83 8.01
N ALA A 184 -10.43 -5.06 8.47
CA ALA A 184 -11.11 -6.25 7.97
C ALA A 184 -12.63 -6.18 8.19
N LYS A 185 -13.07 -5.74 9.38
CA LYS A 185 -14.49 -5.51 9.68
C LYS A 185 -15.11 -4.42 8.81
N HIS A 186 -14.38 -3.32 8.61
CA HIS A 186 -14.81 -2.25 7.72
C HIS A 186 -14.99 -2.78 6.28
N ASN A 187 -14.00 -3.51 5.77
CA ASN A 187 -14.06 -4.12 4.45
C ASN A 187 -15.21 -5.14 4.33
N ALA A 188 -15.45 -5.96 5.36
CA ALA A 188 -16.59 -6.87 5.39
C ALA A 188 -17.91 -6.11 5.28
N SER A 189 -18.10 -5.08 6.13
CA SER A 189 -19.31 -4.24 6.12
C SER A 189 -19.53 -3.55 4.76
N LYS A 190 -18.48 -2.96 4.19
CA LYS A 190 -18.52 -2.30 2.87
C LYS A 190 -18.98 -3.24 1.77
N ASN A 191 -18.58 -4.50 1.85
CA ASN A 191 -18.92 -5.54 0.86
C ASN A 191 -20.19 -6.35 1.23
N ASN A 192 -20.98 -5.91 2.22
CA ASN A 192 -22.19 -6.59 2.69
C ASN A 192 -21.92 -8.05 3.13
N ILE A 193 -20.78 -8.28 3.76
CA ILE A 193 -20.39 -9.54 4.38
C ILE A 193 -20.56 -9.38 5.90
N SER A 194 -21.31 -10.29 6.54
CA SER A 194 -21.67 -10.26 7.96
C SER A 194 -21.01 -11.39 8.75
#